data_580b57358bee4e66b763d91f6cd33b88
#
_entry.id   580b57358bee4e66b763d91f6cd33b88
#
_cell.length_a   1.000
_cell.length_b   1.000
_cell.length_c   1.000
_cell.angle_alpha   90.00
_cell.angle_beta   90.00
_cell.angle_gamma   90.00
#
_symmetry.space_group_name_H-M   'P 1'
#
loop_
_entity.id
_entity.type
_entity.pdbx_description
1 polymer ?
#
loop_
_entity_poly.entity_id
_entity_poly.type
_entity_poly.pdbx_seq_one_letter_code
_entity_poly.pdbx_strand_id
1 'polypeptide(L)'
;MIRVLLVEDDALIREMTRIFLESQKRFEVVCAASGEEALAHAKDPFDVILLDILLPDTNGMQLCQTLRSGHHCPIIFTSCLDDVDTIVHALELGGDDFLTKPYDNKVLVARILANVRRVQMDAAEPSLRGYTCPAFRLDADNRSVHCRGEDIHLADMEYRILSLFVRNPNTFFTANELYQKIWGKDSLGDVRTVQVHIHN
;
A
#
# COMPACT_ATOMS: atom_id res chain seq x y z
N MET A 1 -16.60 9.40 -0.85
CA MET A 1 -15.50 10.13 -1.50
C MET A 1 -14.22 9.56 -0.94
N ILE A 2 -13.23 9.32 -1.76
CA ILE A 2 -11.94 8.73 -1.34
C ILE A 2 -11.03 9.86 -0.86
N ARG A 3 -10.61 9.81 0.40
CA ARG A 3 -9.69 10.80 1.00
C ARG A 3 -8.24 10.38 0.76
N VAL A 4 -7.50 11.26 0.11
CA VAL A 4 -6.10 11.06 -0.28
C VAL A 4 -5.22 12.02 0.48
N LEU A 5 -4.18 11.53 1.16
CA LEU A 5 -3.06 12.36 1.59
C LEU A 5 -2.00 12.34 0.48
N LEU A 6 -1.70 13.50 -0.09
CA LEU A 6 -0.66 13.67 -1.11
C LEU A 6 0.55 14.38 -0.50
N VAL A 7 1.64 13.64 -0.35
CA VAL A 7 2.92 14.15 0.21
C VAL A 7 3.90 14.30 -0.95
N GLU A 8 4.17 15.54 -1.35
CA GLU A 8 4.96 15.90 -2.53
C GLU A 8 5.57 17.28 -2.30
N ASP A 9 6.88 17.43 -2.39
CA ASP A 9 7.56 18.70 -2.14
C ASP A 9 7.48 19.66 -3.34
N ASP A 10 7.51 19.13 -4.58
CA ASP A 10 7.36 19.96 -5.76
C ASP A 10 5.94 20.56 -5.84
N ALA A 11 5.87 21.87 -5.69
CA ALA A 11 4.58 22.59 -5.66
C ALA A 11 3.77 22.43 -6.95
N LEU A 12 4.43 22.32 -8.10
CA LEU A 12 3.76 22.18 -9.41
C LEU A 12 3.20 20.76 -9.55
N ILE A 13 3.99 19.73 -9.25
CA ILE A 13 3.56 18.34 -9.32
C ILE A 13 2.41 18.12 -8.33
N ARG A 14 2.55 18.60 -7.09
CA ARG A 14 1.54 18.51 -6.05
C ARG A 14 0.21 19.14 -6.48
N GLU A 15 0.25 20.36 -7.00
CA GLU A 15 -0.95 21.07 -7.43
C GLU A 15 -1.60 20.41 -8.66
N MET A 16 -0.82 20.02 -9.66
CA MET A 16 -1.35 19.32 -10.84
C MET A 16 -1.99 17.98 -10.47
N THR A 17 -1.36 17.21 -9.59
CA THR A 17 -1.89 15.92 -9.11
C THR A 17 -3.19 16.14 -8.34
N ARG A 18 -3.24 17.14 -7.43
CA ARG A 18 -4.44 17.51 -6.68
C ARG A 18 -5.59 17.86 -7.62
N ILE A 19 -5.39 18.83 -8.54
CA ILE A 19 -6.41 19.26 -9.47
C ILE A 19 -6.92 18.08 -10.31
N PHE A 20 -6.01 17.25 -10.81
CA PHE A 20 -6.41 16.10 -11.62
C PHE A 20 -7.27 15.10 -10.82
N LEU A 21 -6.86 14.73 -9.62
CA LEU A 21 -7.62 13.81 -8.79
C LEU A 21 -8.99 14.37 -8.43
N GLU A 22 -9.07 15.62 -7.97
CA GLU A 22 -10.34 16.27 -7.62
C GLU A 22 -11.28 16.43 -8.82
N SER A 23 -10.74 16.64 -10.03
CA SER A 23 -11.54 16.69 -11.26
C SER A 23 -12.36 15.42 -11.53
N GLN A 24 -11.92 14.28 -11.00
CA GLN A 24 -12.64 13.00 -11.10
C GLN A 24 -13.88 12.93 -10.22
N LYS A 25 -14.16 13.96 -9.38
CA LYS A 25 -15.34 14.09 -8.48
C LYS A 25 -15.54 12.92 -7.50
N ARG A 26 -14.52 12.11 -7.29
CA ARG A 26 -14.51 10.96 -6.35
C ARG A 26 -13.42 11.04 -5.30
N PHE A 27 -12.48 11.98 -5.45
CA PHE A 27 -11.36 12.18 -4.54
C PHE A 27 -11.48 13.50 -3.79
N GLU A 28 -11.06 13.50 -2.55
CA GLU A 28 -10.78 14.65 -1.70
C GLU A 28 -9.30 14.58 -1.35
N VAL A 29 -8.52 15.61 -1.71
CA VAL A 29 -7.07 15.58 -1.58
C VAL A 29 -6.62 16.56 -0.51
N VAL A 30 -5.93 16.04 0.51
CA VAL A 30 -5.16 16.81 1.48
C VAL A 30 -3.71 16.78 1.04
N CYS A 31 -3.09 17.94 0.93
CA CYS A 31 -1.71 18.09 0.48
C CYS A 31 -0.76 18.34 1.67
N ALA A 32 0.43 17.78 1.59
CA ALA A 32 1.56 18.06 2.46
C ALA A 32 2.82 18.29 1.61
N ALA A 33 3.59 19.32 1.89
CA ALA A 33 4.81 19.66 1.18
C ALA A 33 6.07 19.10 1.82
N SER A 34 5.93 18.46 2.98
CA SER A 34 7.04 17.93 3.78
C SER A 34 6.58 16.76 4.65
N GLY A 35 7.54 16.06 5.25
CA GLY A 35 7.25 15.03 6.23
C GLY A 35 6.61 15.60 7.50
N GLU A 36 7.03 16.78 7.94
CA GLU A 36 6.44 17.46 9.10
C GLU A 36 4.96 17.79 8.86
N GLU A 37 4.61 18.35 7.70
CA GLU A 37 3.22 18.59 7.32
C GLU A 37 2.41 17.29 7.23
N ALA A 38 2.98 16.24 6.66
CA ALA A 38 2.32 14.93 6.59
C ALA A 38 2.05 14.35 7.99
N LEU A 39 3.00 14.47 8.92
CA LEU A 39 2.83 14.02 10.31
C LEU A 39 1.80 14.83 11.09
N ALA A 40 1.56 16.09 10.75
CA ALA A 40 0.47 16.88 11.33
C ALA A 40 -0.90 16.24 11.04
N HIS A 41 -1.02 15.49 9.94
CA HIS A 41 -2.20 14.73 9.54
C HIS A 41 -2.18 13.24 9.97
N ALA A 42 -1.21 12.83 10.79
CA ALA A 42 -1.04 11.41 11.18
C ALA A 42 -2.24 10.80 11.95
N LYS A 43 -3.19 11.61 12.39
CA LYS A 43 -4.41 11.14 13.08
C LYS A 43 -5.67 11.25 12.21
N ASP A 44 -5.56 11.88 11.05
CA ASP A 44 -6.70 12.06 10.16
C ASP A 44 -7.00 10.76 9.41
N PRO A 45 -8.28 10.41 9.18
CA PRO A 45 -8.60 9.22 8.41
C PRO A 45 -8.36 9.45 6.92
N PHE A 46 -7.52 8.63 6.31
CA PHE A 46 -7.29 8.57 4.86
C PHE A 46 -7.61 7.18 4.31
N ASP A 47 -8.07 7.15 3.06
CA ASP A 47 -8.29 5.90 2.32
C ASP A 47 -7.02 5.45 1.59
N VAL A 48 -6.11 6.39 1.28
CA VAL A 48 -4.82 6.13 0.63
C VAL A 48 -3.86 7.30 0.88
N ILE A 49 -2.57 6.99 0.97
CA ILE A 49 -1.48 7.96 1.05
C ILE A 49 -0.64 7.82 -0.22
N LEU A 50 -0.41 8.92 -0.93
CA LEU A 50 0.58 9.06 -1.99
C LEU A 50 1.81 9.72 -1.38
N LEU A 51 2.96 9.07 -1.47
CA LEU A 51 4.14 9.49 -0.72
C LEU A 51 5.37 9.56 -1.61
N ASP A 52 5.93 10.76 -1.77
CA ASP A 52 7.26 10.88 -2.38
C ASP A 52 8.35 10.37 -1.44
N ILE A 53 9.38 9.75 -2.02
CA ILE A 53 10.57 9.32 -1.29
C ILE A 53 11.48 10.50 -0.99
N LEU A 54 11.61 11.43 -1.94
CA LEU A 54 12.50 12.56 -1.83
C LEU A 54 11.75 13.76 -1.25
N LEU A 55 11.84 13.94 0.07
CA LEU A 55 11.25 15.08 0.77
C LEU A 55 12.36 15.99 1.35
N PRO A 56 12.10 17.29 1.54
CA PRO A 56 13.13 18.25 1.93
C PRO A 56 13.64 18.06 3.36
N ASP A 57 12.83 17.51 4.23
CA ASP A 57 13.07 17.40 5.68
C ASP A 57 13.28 15.95 6.16
N THR A 58 12.89 14.96 5.36
CA THR A 58 13.00 13.54 5.71
C THR A 58 13.05 12.66 4.47
N ASN A 59 13.41 11.39 4.65
CA ASN A 59 13.23 10.37 3.61
C ASN A 59 11.81 9.79 3.72
N GLY A 60 11.07 9.77 2.60
CA GLY A 60 9.71 9.25 2.53
C GLY A 60 9.57 7.80 3.01
N MET A 61 10.62 6.97 2.89
CA MET A 61 10.62 5.60 3.41
C MET A 61 10.58 5.58 4.95
N GLN A 62 11.34 6.46 5.61
CA GLN A 62 11.28 6.61 7.08
C GLN A 62 9.93 7.17 7.53
N LEU A 63 9.40 8.13 6.76
CA LEU A 63 8.07 8.67 7.01
C LEU A 63 6.99 7.59 6.87
N CYS A 64 7.11 6.69 5.88
CA CYS A 64 6.21 5.54 5.71
C CYS A 64 6.14 4.68 6.99
N GLN A 65 7.27 4.29 7.56
CA GLN A 65 7.31 3.52 8.81
C GLN A 65 6.60 4.23 9.95
N THR A 66 6.79 5.55 10.06
CA THR A 66 6.14 6.36 11.09
C THR A 66 4.63 6.42 10.87
N LEU A 67 4.18 6.65 9.64
CA LEU A 67 2.76 6.69 9.29
C LEU A 67 2.07 5.33 9.49
N ARG A 68 2.76 4.22 9.25
CA ARG A 68 2.25 2.87 9.47
C ARG A 68 1.86 2.58 10.92
N SER A 69 2.47 3.23 11.89
CA SER A 69 2.07 3.08 13.29
C SER A 69 0.66 3.62 13.59
N GLY A 70 0.14 4.52 12.75
CA GLY A 70 -1.18 5.15 12.91
C GLY A 70 -2.16 4.89 11.76
N HIS A 71 -1.68 4.43 10.60
CA HIS A 71 -2.48 4.25 9.39
C HIS A 71 -2.40 2.83 8.84
N HIS A 72 -3.57 2.23 8.63
CA HIS A 72 -3.72 0.94 7.94
C HIS A 72 -4.16 1.08 6.48
N CYS A 73 -4.33 2.32 5.99
CA CYS A 73 -4.65 2.57 4.59
C CYS A 73 -3.44 2.29 3.68
N PRO A 74 -3.64 2.00 2.39
CA PRO A 74 -2.56 1.81 1.44
C PRO A 74 -1.64 3.03 1.34
N ILE A 75 -0.33 2.78 1.29
CA ILE A 75 0.69 3.78 0.98
C ILE A 75 1.28 3.43 -0.40
N ILE A 76 1.13 4.34 -1.34
CA ILE A 76 1.68 4.21 -2.70
C ILE A 76 2.84 5.19 -2.81
N PHE A 77 4.05 4.67 -2.98
CA PHE A 77 5.19 5.52 -3.24
C PHE A 77 5.15 6.10 -4.65
N THR A 78 5.50 7.39 -4.76
CA THR A 78 5.70 8.07 -6.04
C THR A 78 7.10 8.68 -6.05
N SER A 79 7.98 8.27 -6.98
CA SER A 79 9.35 8.77 -6.97
C SER A 79 9.98 8.79 -8.36
N CYS A 80 10.97 9.66 -8.57
CA CYS A 80 11.86 9.62 -9.74
C CYS A 80 12.91 8.51 -9.67
N LEU A 81 13.09 7.88 -8.51
CA LEU A 81 14.00 6.76 -8.34
C LEU A 81 13.35 5.50 -8.94
N ASP A 82 14.01 4.89 -9.90
CA ASP A 82 13.48 3.74 -10.65
C ASP A 82 14.34 2.49 -10.54
N ASP A 83 15.43 2.57 -9.76
CA ASP A 83 16.27 1.42 -9.52
C ASP A 83 15.55 0.37 -8.67
N VAL A 84 15.87 -0.89 -8.96
CA VAL A 84 15.16 -2.04 -8.38
C VAL A 84 15.35 -2.10 -6.86
N ASP A 85 16.53 -1.78 -6.37
CA ASP A 85 16.85 -1.87 -4.93
C ASP A 85 16.05 -0.83 -4.14
N THR A 86 15.91 0.39 -4.66
CA THR A 86 15.05 1.42 -4.05
C THR A 86 13.58 1.00 -4.02
N ILE A 87 13.07 0.44 -5.12
CA ILE A 87 11.68 -0.04 -5.19
C ILE A 87 11.45 -1.16 -4.17
N VAL A 88 12.34 -2.14 -4.14
CA VAL A 88 12.29 -3.26 -3.19
C VAL A 88 12.27 -2.73 -1.77
N HIS A 89 13.24 -1.88 -1.42
CA HIS A 89 13.37 -1.34 -0.06
C HIS A 89 12.15 -0.51 0.38
N ALA A 90 11.56 0.29 -0.52
CA ALA A 90 10.35 1.06 -0.22
C ALA A 90 9.15 0.15 0.12
N LEU A 91 9.00 -0.96 -0.62
CA LEU A 91 7.93 -1.93 -0.37
C LEU A 91 8.18 -2.74 0.93
N GLU A 92 9.42 -3.13 1.21
CA GLU A 92 9.83 -3.79 2.46
C GLU A 92 9.53 -2.95 3.70
N LEU A 93 9.68 -1.64 3.61
CA LEU A 93 9.41 -0.71 4.70
C LEU A 93 7.92 -0.38 4.90
N GLY A 94 7.03 -1.09 4.20
CA GLY A 94 5.59 -1.00 4.40
C GLY A 94 4.81 -0.28 3.30
N GLY A 95 5.44 0.01 2.15
CA GLY A 95 4.72 0.45 0.94
C GLY A 95 3.86 -0.66 0.37
N ASP A 96 2.65 -0.33 -0.06
CA ASP A 96 1.74 -1.28 -0.71
C ASP A 96 1.93 -1.33 -2.22
N ASP A 97 2.40 -0.23 -2.80
CA ASP A 97 2.63 -0.10 -4.23
C ASP A 97 3.67 1.00 -4.51
N PHE A 98 4.20 1.00 -5.73
CA PHE A 98 5.21 1.96 -6.16
C PHE A 98 4.91 2.46 -7.58
N LEU A 99 5.05 3.75 -7.81
CA LEU A 99 4.82 4.38 -9.10
C LEU A 99 5.97 5.31 -9.46
N THR A 100 6.73 4.95 -10.50
CA THR A 100 7.87 5.76 -10.97
C THR A 100 7.41 6.99 -11.73
N LYS A 101 7.94 8.16 -11.39
CA LYS A 101 7.74 9.41 -12.13
C LYS A 101 8.64 9.45 -13.38
N PRO A 102 8.18 9.99 -14.52
CA PRO A 102 6.83 10.49 -14.76
C PRO A 102 5.82 9.36 -15.00
N TYR A 103 4.62 9.49 -14.45
CA TYR A 103 3.54 8.53 -14.62
C TYR A 103 2.34 9.16 -15.34
N ASP A 104 1.56 8.30 -16.00
CA ASP A 104 0.26 8.70 -16.53
C ASP A 104 -0.75 8.84 -15.38
N ASN A 105 -1.46 9.93 -15.34
CA ASN A 105 -2.48 10.20 -14.33
C ASN A 105 -3.60 9.14 -14.29
N LYS A 106 -3.91 8.50 -15.43
CA LYS A 106 -4.87 7.38 -15.46
C LYS A 106 -4.31 6.14 -14.74
N VAL A 107 -3.01 5.90 -14.86
CA VAL A 107 -2.33 4.82 -14.14
C VAL A 107 -2.37 5.09 -12.64
N LEU A 108 -2.07 6.33 -12.21
CA LEU A 108 -2.19 6.74 -10.81
C LEU A 108 -3.60 6.46 -10.26
N VAL A 109 -4.64 6.92 -10.95
CA VAL A 109 -6.04 6.69 -10.54
C VAL A 109 -6.36 5.20 -10.48
N ALA A 110 -5.95 4.41 -11.48
CA ALA A 110 -6.18 2.96 -11.49
C ALA A 110 -5.55 2.27 -10.27
N ARG A 111 -4.32 2.66 -9.91
CA ARG A 111 -3.62 2.13 -8.74
C ARG A 111 -4.28 2.55 -7.42
N ILE A 112 -4.66 3.81 -7.26
CA ILE A 112 -5.41 4.27 -6.09
C ILE A 112 -6.68 3.44 -5.92
N LEU A 113 -7.48 3.33 -6.99
CA LEU A 113 -8.75 2.59 -6.93
C LEU A 113 -8.56 1.11 -6.66
N ALA A 114 -7.52 0.49 -7.22
CA ALA A 114 -7.20 -0.91 -6.96
C ALA A 114 -6.84 -1.14 -5.50
N ASN A 115 -5.98 -0.28 -4.94
CA ASN A 115 -5.55 -0.36 -3.55
C ASN A 115 -6.70 -0.10 -2.55
N VAL A 116 -7.51 0.94 -2.79
CA VAL A 116 -8.68 1.26 -1.93
C VAL A 116 -9.75 0.16 -2.00
N ARG A 117 -10.09 -0.33 -3.22
CA ARG A 117 -11.05 -1.43 -3.39
C ARG A 117 -10.60 -2.67 -2.62
N ARG A 118 -9.32 -2.98 -2.64
CA ARG A 118 -8.74 -4.11 -1.94
C ARG A 118 -9.04 -4.06 -0.44
N VAL A 119 -8.82 -2.89 0.20
CA VAL A 119 -9.13 -2.70 1.63
C VAL A 119 -10.61 -2.89 1.92
N GLN A 120 -11.48 -2.37 1.05
CA GLN A 120 -12.92 -2.50 1.20
C GLN A 120 -13.41 -3.95 1.04
N MET A 121 -12.81 -4.72 0.12
CA MET A 121 -13.17 -6.12 -0.09
C MET A 121 -12.78 -6.99 1.12
N ASP A 122 -11.63 -6.73 1.74
CA ASP A 122 -11.22 -7.48 2.93
C ASP A 122 -12.11 -7.18 4.15
N ALA A 123 -12.60 -5.95 4.26
CA ALA A 123 -13.57 -5.61 5.32
C ALA A 123 -14.93 -6.30 5.12
N ALA A 124 -15.27 -6.67 3.89
CA ALA A 124 -16.53 -7.31 3.52
C ALA A 124 -16.48 -8.86 3.51
N GLU A 125 -15.26 -9.44 3.40
CA GLU A 125 -15.13 -10.89 3.43
C GLU A 125 -15.20 -11.45 4.86
N PRO A 126 -15.79 -12.68 5.04
CA PRO A 126 -15.71 -13.36 6.33
C PRO A 126 -14.24 -13.47 6.72
N SER A 127 -13.86 -12.78 7.78
CA SER A 127 -12.50 -12.79 8.29
C SER A 127 -12.03 -14.23 8.49
N LEU A 128 -10.77 -14.52 8.16
CA LEU A 128 -10.08 -15.75 8.57
C LEU A 128 -9.90 -15.78 10.10
N ARG A 129 -10.94 -15.32 10.85
CA ARG A 129 -10.93 -15.29 12.30
C ARG A 129 -10.65 -16.69 12.81
N GLY A 130 -9.45 -16.86 13.37
CA GLY A 130 -9.04 -18.08 14.01
C GLY A 130 -8.64 -19.20 13.05
N TYR A 131 -8.20 -18.92 11.81
CA TYR A 131 -7.60 -19.99 11.01
C TYR A 131 -6.37 -20.52 11.75
N THR A 132 -6.42 -21.79 12.06
CA THR A 132 -5.37 -22.50 12.78
C THR A 132 -4.97 -23.73 11.99
N CYS A 133 -3.69 -23.88 11.72
CA CYS A 133 -3.09 -25.12 11.25
C CYS A 133 -1.99 -25.55 12.22
N PRO A 134 -1.46 -26.79 12.10
CA PRO A 134 -0.40 -27.26 13.02
C PRO A 134 0.86 -26.37 13.04
N ALA A 135 1.10 -25.59 11.99
CA ALA A 135 2.28 -24.78 11.85
C ALA A 135 2.12 -23.35 12.40
N PHE A 136 0.92 -22.75 12.27
CA PHE A 136 0.67 -21.38 12.69
C PHE A 136 -0.83 -21.08 12.88
N ARG A 137 -1.13 -19.97 13.57
CA ARG A 137 -2.47 -19.40 13.70
C ARG A 137 -2.48 -17.99 13.14
N LEU A 138 -3.44 -17.69 12.27
CA LEU A 138 -3.70 -16.34 11.75
C LEU A 138 -4.63 -15.57 12.69
N ASP A 139 -4.24 -14.35 13.05
CA ASP A 139 -5.08 -13.38 13.72
C ASP A 139 -5.48 -12.29 12.72
N ALA A 140 -6.73 -12.30 12.32
CA ALA A 140 -7.25 -11.34 11.34
C ALA A 140 -7.46 -9.94 11.93
N ASP A 141 -7.73 -9.84 13.22
CA ASP A 141 -8.00 -8.57 13.88
C ASP A 141 -6.70 -7.78 14.08
N ASN A 142 -5.58 -8.47 14.35
CA ASN A 142 -4.26 -7.88 14.57
C ASN A 142 -3.32 -8.00 13.36
N ARG A 143 -3.76 -8.65 12.28
CA ARG A 143 -2.93 -8.96 11.09
C ARG A 143 -1.59 -9.60 11.48
N SER A 144 -1.65 -10.53 12.40
CA SER A 144 -0.49 -11.22 12.91
C SER A 144 -0.57 -12.73 12.70
N VAL A 145 0.57 -13.36 12.72
CA VAL A 145 0.72 -14.82 12.69
C VAL A 145 1.37 -15.27 13.96
N HIS A 146 0.67 -16.11 14.71
CA HIS A 146 1.27 -16.82 15.84
C HIS A 146 1.95 -18.09 15.34
N CYS A 147 3.27 -18.15 15.42
CA CYS A 147 4.08 -19.27 14.98
C CYS A 147 5.17 -19.59 16.00
N ARG A 148 5.29 -20.86 16.41
CA ARG A 148 6.33 -21.32 17.34
C ARG A 148 6.41 -20.57 18.67
N GLY A 149 5.29 -19.99 19.13
CA GLY A 149 5.22 -19.23 20.38
C GLY A 149 5.53 -17.74 20.25
N GLU A 150 5.74 -17.24 19.05
CA GLU A 150 5.97 -15.83 18.74
C GLU A 150 4.82 -15.26 17.90
N ASP A 151 4.47 -14.01 18.17
CA ASP A 151 3.54 -13.24 17.35
C ASP A 151 4.32 -12.38 16.34
N ILE A 152 4.13 -12.68 15.05
CA ILE A 152 4.75 -11.98 13.95
C ILE A 152 3.70 -11.05 13.33
N HIS A 153 3.93 -9.75 13.41
CA HIS A 153 3.10 -8.76 12.73
C HIS A 153 3.49 -8.70 11.26
N LEU A 154 2.50 -8.91 10.40
CA LEU A 154 2.67 -8.84 8.95
C LEU A 154 2.27 -7.46 8.42
N ALA A 155 3.00 -6.96 7.43
CA ALA A 155 2.52 -5.85 6.62
C ALA A 155 1.21 -6.22 5.92
N ASP A 156 0.41 -5.23 5.56
CA ASP A 156 -0.91 -5.47 4.97
C ASP A 156 -0.86 -6.43 3.78
N MET A 157 0.10 -6.25 2.90
CA MET A 157 0.27 -7.08 1.71
C MET A 157 0.74 -8.49 2.02
N GLU A 158 1.64 -8.67 2.97
CA GLU A 158 2.12 -9.98 3.41
C GLU A 158 0.97 -10.79 4.01
N TYR A 159 0.16 -10.15 4.89
CA TYR A 159 -1.02 -10.78 5.45
C TYR A 159 -2.01 -11.23 4.37
N ARG A 160 -2.23 -10.41 3.33
CA ARG A 160 -3.15 -10.71 2.22
C ARG A 160 -2.67 -11.87 1.36
N ILE A 161 -1.39 -11.87 1.01
CA ILE A 161 -0.77 -12.95 0.24
C ILE A 161 -0.88 -14.27 1.01
N LEU A 162 -0.54 -14.25 2.30
CA LEU A 162 -0.65 -15.42 3.16
C LEU A 162 -2.11 -15.88 3.28
N SER A 163 -3.05 -14.95 3.46
CA SER A 163 -4.48 -15.25 3.52
C SER A 163 -4.99 -15.89 2.24
N LEU A 164 -4.51 -15.44 1.07
CA LEU A 164 -4.86 -16.05 -0.21
C LEU A 164 -4.36 -17.49 -0.31
N PHE A 165 -3.13 -17.77 0.12
CA PHE A 165 -2.60 -19.14 0.14
C PHE A 165 -3.35 -20.04 1.10
N VAL A 166 -3.66 -19.56 2.29
CA VAL A 166 -4.41 -20.30 3.31
C VAL A 166 -5.80 -20.70 2.81
N ARG A 167 -6.48 -19.82 2.08
CA ARG A 167 -7.81 -20.09 1.50
C ARG A 167 -7.77 -21.03 0.31
N ASN A 168 -6.63 -21.21 -0.31
CA ASN A 168 -6.47 -22.01 -1.51
C ASN A 168 -5.35 -23.05 -1.33
N PRO A 169 -5.51 -24.01 -0.40
CA PRO A 169 -4.50 -25.03 -0.16
C PRO A 169 -4.29 -25.88 -1.42
N ASN A 170 -3.06 -26.27 -1.66
CA ASN A 170 -2.63 -27.07 -2.82
C ASN A 170 -2.83 -26.39 -4.20
N THR A 171 -2.98 -25.06 -4.21
CA THR A 171 -3.07 -24.27 -5.44
C THR A 171 -1.75 -23.56 -5.68
N PHE A 172 -1.21 -23.67 -6.88
CA PHE A 172 -0.05 -22.92 -7.33
C PHE A 172 -0.53 -21.64 -8.01
N PHE A 173 0.13 -20.53 -7.71
CA PHE A 173 -0.13 -19.24 -8.34
C PHE A 173 1.14 -18.74 -9.00
N THR A 174 1.05 -18.29 -10.23
CA THR A 174 2.10 -17.46 -10.83
C THR A 174 2.08 -16.06 -10.21
N ALA A 175 3.20 -15.33 -10.30
CA ALA A 175 3.26 -13.96 -9.81
C ALA A 175 2.22 -13.05 -10.48
N ASN A 176 1.92 -13.26 -11.77
CA ASN A 176 0.85 -12.57 -12.48
C ASN A 176 -0.54 -12.87 -11.91
N GLU A 177 -0.84 -14.13 -11.61
CA GLU A 177 -2.13 -14.52 -11.01
C GLU A 177 -2.29 -13.93 -9.61
N LEU A 178 -1.24 -13.95 -8.79
CA LEU A 178 -1.22 -13.30 -7.48
C LEU A 178 -1.47 -11.81 -7.62
N TYR A 179 -0.74 -11.16 -8.54
CA TYR A 179 -0.93 -9.74 -8.82
C TYR A 179 -2.38 -9.42 -9.18
N GLN A 180 -2.95 -10.16 -10.15
CA GLN A 180 -4.34 -9.95 -10.58
C GLN A 180 -5.37 -10.22 -9.50
N LYS A 181 -5.13 -11.19 -8.61
CA LYS A 181 -6.05 -11.51 -7.51
C LYS A 181 -6.00 -10.47 -6.40
N ILE A 182 -4.83 -9.92 -6.10
CA ILE A 182 -4.62 -8.99 -4.98
C ILE A 182 -4.84 -7.55 -5.41
N TRP A 183 -4.26 -7.11 -6.53
CA TRP A 183 -4.40 -5.71 -7.02
C TRP A 183 -5.53 -5.53 -8.04
N GLY A 184 -6.02 -6.61 -8.63
CA GLY A 184 -7.05 -6.60 -9.67
C GLY A 184 -6.47 -6.48 -11.09
N LYS A 185 -7.26 -6.92 -12.07
CA LYS A 185 -6.84 -6.96 -13.48
C LYS A 185 -6.55 -5.57 -14.07
N ASP A 186 -7.19 -4.54 -13.54
CA ASP A 186 -7.15 -3.18 -14.08
C ASP A 186 -6.07 -2.29 -13.43
N SER A 187 -5.26 -2.85 -12.51
CA SER A 187 -4.31 -2.05 -11.71
C SER A 187 -3.08 -1.60 -12.48
N LEU A 188 -2.83 -2.13 -13.69
CA LEU A 188 -1.70 -1.77 -14.58
C LEU A 188 -0.32 -1.79 -13.86
N GLY A 189 -0.15 -2.62 -12.86
CA GLY A 189 0.99 -2.59 -11.98
C GLY A 189 2.11 -3.56 -12.34
N ASP A 190 3.17 -3.46 -11.57
CA ASP A 190 4.38 -4.25 -11.76
C ASP A 190 4.32 -5.54 -10.92
N VAL A 191 4.49 -6.67 -11.58
CA VAL A 191 4.55 -7.99 -10.95
C VAL A 191 5.69 -8.11 -9.94
N ARG A 192 6.74 -7.28 -10.08
CA ARG A 192 7.85 -7.22 -9.13
C ARG A 192 7.36 -6.91 -7.70
N THR A 193 6.31 -6.12 -7.55
CA THR A 193 5.68 -5.82 -6.24
C THR A 193 5.28 -7.10 -5.50
N VAL A 194 4.72 -8.09 -6.22
CA VAL A 194 4.37 -9.40 -5.64
C VAL A 194 5.60 -10.16 -5.14
N GLN A 195 6.66 -10.15 -5.95
CA GLN A 195 7.89 -10.89 -5.62
C GLN A 195 8.53 -10.35 -4.34
N VAL A 196 8.54 -9.03 -4.15
CA VAL A 196 9.04 -8.40 -2.94
C VAL A 196 8.26 -8.85 -1.71
N HIS A 197 6.92 -8.73 -1.75
CA HIS A 197 6.09 -9.10 -0.60
C HIS A 197 6.04 -10.60 -0.29
N ILE A 198 6.47 -11.48 -1.20
CA ILE A 198 6.65 -12.91 -0.92
C ILE A 198 8.01 -13.18 -0.30
N HIS A 199 9.02 -12.37 -0.63
CA HIS A 199 10.39 -12.58 -0.15
C HIS A 199 10.57 -12.16 1.30
N ASN A 200 9.82 -11.15 1.74
CA ASN A 200 9.76 -10.71 3.14
C ASN A 200 9.08 -11.75 4.02
#